data_d295e538d40646211cff3047a40bb9c3
#
_entry.id   d295e538d40646211cff3047a40bb9c3
#
_cell.length_a   1.000
_cell.length_b   1.000
_cell.length_c   1.000
_cell.angle_alpha   90.00
_cell.angle_beta   90.00
_cell.angle_gamma   90.00
#
_symmetry.space_group_name_H-M   'P 1'
#
loop_
_entity.id
_entity.type
_entity.pdbx_description
1 polymer ?
#
loop_
_entity_poly.entity_id
_entity_poly.type
_entity_poly.pdbx_seq_one_letter_code
_entity_poly.pdbx_strand_id
1 'polypeptide(L)'
;MSKYREEILSIFEETNALLKGHFILRSGMRSGHFFQCAQVCQYMDKVTRLASIMIAEMPFQNINTVAAPAMGGLVMGQEVARQLNARFVFLEKIDDKLELRRNFKLEKEDKVLVVEDVVTKG
;
A
#
# COMPACT_ATOMS: atom_id res chain seq x y z
N MET A 1 3.35 2.96 19.31
CA MET A 1 3.89 1.85 18.53
C MET A 1 2.82 0.82 18.26
N SER A 2 2.82 0.28 17.06
CA SER A 2 1.87 -0.76 16.70
C SER A 2 2.18 -2.06 17.43
N LYS A 3 1.16 -2.70 17.96
CA LYS A 3 1.29 -4.03 18.56
C LYS A 3 1.56 -5.11 17.52
N TYR A 4 1.45 -4.77 16.23
CA TYR A 4 1.66 -5.70 15.13
C TYR A 4 3.05 -5.62 14.52
N ARG A 5 3.92 -4.77 15.06
CA ARG A 5 5.23 -4.50 14.46
C ARG A 5 6.05 -5.77 14.23
N GLU A 6 6.13 -6.64 15.22
CA GLU A 6 6.92 -7.86 15.11
C GLU A 6 6.36 -8.81 14.07
N GLU A 7 5.04 -8.91 14.00
CA GLU A 7 4.38 -9.74 13.00
C GLU A 7 4.66 -9.22 11.60
N ILE A 8 4.55 -7.91 11.39
CA ILE A 8 4.82 -7.28 10.09
C ILE A 8 6.25 -7.54 9.66
N LEU A 9 7.21 -7.31 10.53
CA LEU A 9 8.62 -7.55 10.22
C LEU A 9 8.88 -9.01 9.88
N SER A 10 8.27 -9.94 10.62
CA SER A 10 8.38 -11.36 10.36
C SER A 10 7.86 -11.72 8.97
N ILE A 11 6.71 -11.17 8.59
CA ILE A 11 6.14 -11.39 7.26
C ILE A 11 7.09 -10.90 6.18
N PHE A 12 7.67 -9.71 6.37
CA PHE A 12 8.60 -9.14 5.39
C PHE A 12 9.89 -9.96 5.30
N GLU A 13 10.41 -10.45 6.41
CA GLU A 13 11.62 -11.28 6.42
C GLU A 13 11.39 -12.63 5.74
N GLU A 14 10.30 -13.32 6.07
CA GLU A 14 10.04 -14.65 5.51
C GLU A 14 9.70 -14.63 4.02
N THR A 15 9.29 -13.47 3.50
CA THR A 15 9.00 -13.31 2.06
C THR A 15 10.17 -12.66 1.31
N ASN A 16 11.30 -12.45 1.96
CA ASN A 16 12.46 -11.77 1.40
C ASN A 16 12.14 -10.34 0.94
N ALA A 17 11.17 -9.70 1.57
CA ALA A 17 10.80 -8.33 1.27
C ALA A 17 11.62 -7.32 2.08
N LEU A 18 12.29 -7.76 3.12
CA LEU A 18 13.19 -6.93 3.90
C LEU A 18 14.62 -7.39 3.67
N LEU A 19 15.42 -6.54 3.05
CA LEU A 19 16.82 -6.80 2.76
C LEU A 19 17.70 -6.00 3.71
N LYS A 20 18.78 -6.62 4.22
CA LYS A 20 19.76 -5.98 5.06
C LYS A 20 21.06 -5.82 4.29
N GLY A 21 21.75 -4.70 4.49
CA GLY A 21 23.01 -4.42 3.78
C GLY A 21 23.27 -2.92 3.72
N HIS A 22 23.92 -2.50 2.63
CA HIS A 22 24.16 -1.09 2.39
C HIS A 22 23.40 -0.68 1.13
N PHE A 23 22.40 0.17 1.31
CA PHE A 23 21.52 0.60 0.23
C PHE A 23 21.53 2.11 0.11
N ILE A 24 21.49 2.60 -1.12
CA ILE A 24 21.32 4.02 -1.43
C ILE A 24 19.87 4.17 -1.89
N LEU A 25 19.09 4.93 -1.13
CA LEU A 25 17.68 5.13 -1.42
C LEU A 25 17.51 6.15 -2.55
N ARG A 26 16.31 6.20 -3.11
CA ARG A 26 15.99 7.15 -4.19
C ARG A 26 16.26 8.59 -3.77
N SER A 27 16.12 8.92 -2.48
CA SER A 27 16.41 10.22 -1.92
C SER A 27 17.91 10.55 -1.87
N GLY A 28 18.78 9.57 -2.15
CA GLY A 28 20.23 9.69 -1.98
C GLY A 28 20.71 9.32 -0.59
N MET A 29 19.82 9.10 0.35
CA MET A 29 20.18 8.70 1.72
C MET A 29 20.57 7.23 1.75
N ARG A 30 21.43 6.88 2.71
CA ARG A 30 21.87 5.50 2.90
C ARG A 30 21.02 4.83 3.99
N SER A 31 20.75 3.54 3.78
CA SER A 31 20.00 2.75 4.74
C SER A 31 20.62 1.37 4.87
N GLY A 32 20.57 0.79 6.07
CA GLY A 32 20.95 -0.59 6.31
C GLY A 32 19.85 -1.59 5.92
N HIS A 33 18.67 -1.10 5.54
CA HIS A 33 17.53 -1.93 5.18
C HIS A 33 16.89 -1.41 3.91
N PHE A 34 16.31 -2.33 3.16
CA PHE A 34 15.56 -2.00 1.97
C PHE A 34 14.30 -2.88 1.91
N PHE A 35 13.15 -2.25 1.74
CA PHE A 35 11.87 -2.95 1.66
C PHE A 35 11.45 -3.09 0.22
N GLN A 36 11.16 -4.33 -0.19
CA GLN A 36 10.62 -4.62 -1.53
C GLN A 36 9.21 -5.16 -1.37
N CYS A 37 8.24 -4.26 -1.30
CA CYS A 37 6.86 -4.63 -1.03
C CYS A 37 6.27 -5.58 -2.07
N ALA A 38 6.74 -5.51 -3.33
CA ALA A 38 6.30 -6.43 -4.36
C ALA A 38 6.57 -7.90 -3.99
N GLN A 39 7.64 -8.15 -3.24
CA GLN A 39 7.97 -9.53 -2.84
C GLN A 39 6.91 -10.12 -1.91
N VAL A 40 6.40 -9.34 -0.97
CA VAL A 40 5.36 -9.82 -0.06
C VAL A 40 4.02 -9.89 -0.78
N CYS A 41 3.78 -8.99 -1.72
CA CYS A 41 2.49 -8.90 -2.41
C CYS A 41 2.22 -10.03 -3.40
N GLN A 42 3.20 -10.92 -3.66
CA GLN A 42 2.94 -12.11 -4.45
C GLN A 42 2.25 -13.22 -3.64
N TYR A 43 2.21 -13.11 -2.33
CA TYR A 43 1.60 -14.10 -1.45
C TYR A 43 0.29 -13.56 -0.91
N MET A 44 -0.82 -14.07 -1.42
CA MET A 44 -2.15 -13.50 -1.13
C MET A 44 -2.56 -13.63 0.33
N ASP A 45 -2.14 -14.71 1.01
CA ASP A 45 -2.40 -14.87 2.45
C ASP A 45 -1.71 -13.76 3.26
N LYS A 46 -0.50 -13.38 2.85
CA LYS A 46 0.24 -12.29 3.51
C LYS A 46 -0.39 -10.94 3.21
N VAL A 47 -0.81 -10.72 1.96
CA VAL A 47 -1.52 -9.50 1.57
C VAL A 47 -2.81 -9.36 2.40
N THR A 48 -3.56 -10.44 2.54
CA THR A 48 -4.78 -10.45 3.33
C THR A 48 -4.50 -10.05 4.78
N ARG A 49 -3.46 -10.63 5.37
CA ARG A 49 -3.12 -10.34 6.76
C ARG A 49 -2.63 -8.90 6.93
N LEU A 50 -1.75 -8.44 6.06
CA LEU A 50 -1.25 -7.06 6.14
C LEU A 50 -2.37 -6.04 5.96
N ALA A 51 -3.29 -6.30 5.04
CA ALA A 51 -4.44 -5.42 4.85
C ALA A 51 -5.32 -5.38 6.09
N SER A 52 -5.55 -6.53 6.74
CA SER A 52 -6.30 -6.59 8.01
C SER A 52 -5.64 -5.75 9.10
N ILE A 53 -4.33 -5.81 9.20
CA ILE A 53 -3.57 -5.03 10.18
C ILE A 53 -3.71 -3.54 9.87
N MET A 54 -3.55 -3.15 8.60
CA MET A 54 -3.71 -1.76 8.19
C MET A 54 -5.08 -1.21 8.58
N ILE A 55 -6.12 -1.99 8.33
CA ILE A 55 -7.49 -1.59 8.65
C ILE A 55 -7.67 -1.46 10.18
N ALA A 56 -7.10 -2.40 10.94
CA ALA A 56 -7.20 -2.37 12.40
C ALA A 56 -6.51 -1.14 13.02
N GLU A 57 -5.44 -0.66 12.38
CA GLU A 57 -4.66 0.48 12.88
C GLU A 57 -5.17 1.82 12.35
N MET A 58 -6.06 1.80 11.40
CA MET A 58 -6.50 2.99 10.69
C MET A 58 -7.54 3.76 11.53
N PRO A 59 -7.37 5.09 11.69
CA PRO A 59 -8.31 5.87 12.49
C PRO A 59 -9.58 6.28 11.71
N PHE A 60 -9.66 5.93 10.43
CA PHE A 60 -10.73 6.37 9.55
C PHE A 60 -11.90 5.39 9.56
N GLN A 61 -13.11 5.91 9.38
CA GLN A 61 -14.32 5.11 9.30
C GLN A 61 -15.13 5.51 8.08
N ASN A 62 -16.02 4.62 7.67
CA ASN A 62 -16.97 4.87 6.59
C ASN A 62 -16.30 5.13 5.23
N ILE A 63 -15.18 4.46 4.97
CA ILE A 63 -14.52 4.51 3.67
C ILE A 63 -15.39 3.77 2.66
N ASN A 64 -15.74 4.43 1.56
CA ASN A 64 -16.53 3.79 0.51
C ASN A 64 -15.73 3.55 -0.78
N THR A 65 -14.54 4.14 -0.88
CA THR A 65 -13.71 4.01 -2.07
C THR A 65 -12.25 3.92 -1.64
N VAL A 66 -11.53 3.00 -2.24
CA VAL A 66 -10.08 2.89 -2.07
C VAL A 66 -9.44 3.25 -3.40
N ALA A 67 -8.44 4.11 -3.36
CA ALA A 67 -7.67 4.51 -4.53
C ALA A 67 -6.21 4.13 -4.31
N ALA A 68 -5.58 3.61 -5.34
CA ALA A 68 -4.17 3.26 -5.26
C ALA A 68 -3.44 3.62 -6.54
N PRO A 69 -2.21 4.13 -6.44
CA PRO A 69 -1.41 4.37 -7.63
C PRO A 69 -0.96 3.05 -8.26
N ALA A 70 -1.11 2.96 -9.56
CA ALA A 70 -0.50 1.88 -10.32
C ALA A 70 1.01 2.13 -10.37
N MET A 71 1.83 1.12 -10.33
CA MET A 71 1.47 -0.28 -10.24
C MET A 71 1.61 -0.81 -8.80
N GLY A 72 2.49 -0.20 -7.99
CA GLY A 72 2.89 -0.73 -6.70
C GLY A 72 1.77 -0.85 -5.68
N GLY A 73 0.78 0.03 -5.72
CA GLY A 73 -0.31 0.02 -4.76
C GLY A 73 -1.49 -0.87 -5.12
N LEU A 74 -1.49 -1.48 -6.33
CA LEU A 74 -2.68 -2.17 -6.83
C LEU A 74 -3.07 -3.38 -5.99
N VAL A 75 -2.12 -4.24 -5.68
CA VAL A 75 -2.43 -5.50 -4.99
C VAL A 75 -2.94 -5.23 -3.58
N MET A 76 -2.22 -4.41 -2.82
CA MET A 76 -2.62 -4.09 -1.45
C MET A 76 -3.90 -3.25 -1.44
N GLY A 77 -4.01 -2.31 -2.36
CA GLY A 77 -5.18 -1.43 -2.43
C GLY A 77 -6.45 -2.23 -2.70
N GLN A 78 -6.41 -3.17 -3.64
CA GLN A 78 -7.61 -3.95 -3.95
C GLN A 78 -7.98 -4.87 -2.79
N GLU A 79 -7.01 -5.39 -2.05
CA GLU A 79 -7.34 -6.23 -0.90
C GLU A 79 -7.93 -5.41 0.25
N VAL A 80 -7.42 -4.20 0.50
CA VAL A 80 -8.00 -3.30 1.49
C VAL A 80 -9.45 -2.97 1.10
N ALA A 81 -9.69 -2.66 -0.17
CA ALA A 81 -11.05 -2.39 -0.65
C ALA A 81 -11.96 -3.59 -0.45
N ARG A 82 -11.46 -4.80 -0.75
CA ARG A 82 -12.25 -6.02 -0.58
C ARG A 82 -12.69 -6.20 0.88
N GLN A 83 -11.76 -6.01 1.82
CA GLN A 83 -12.07 -6.17 3.24
C GLN A 83 -13.00 -5.09 3.77
N LEU A 84 -12.91 -3.88 3.24
CA LEU A 84 -13.78 -2.77 3.62
C LEU A 84 -15.13 -2.81 2.90
N ASN A 85 -15.30 -3.72 1.96
CA ASN A 85 -16.46 -3.76 1.08
C ASN A 85 -16.66 -2.42 0.35
N ALA A 86 -15.55 -1.83 -0.08
CA ALA A 86 -15.52 -0.55 -0.79
C ALA A 86 -15.20 -0.78 -2.26
N ARG A 87 -15.55 0.18 -3.11
CA ARG A 87 -15.11 0.09 -4.48
C ARG A 87 -13.63 0.45 -4.59
N PHE A 88 -12.96 -0.05 -5.62
CA PHE A 88 -11.55 0.19 -5.83
C PHE A 88 -11.33 0.88 -7.17
N VAL A 89 -10.60 1.99 -7.14
CA VAL A 89 -10.15 2.69 -8.34
C VAL A 89 -8.64 2.84 -8.28
N PHE A 90 -8.00 3.02 -9.43
CA PHE A 90 -6.55 3.22 -9.43
C PHE A 90 -6.16 4.42 -10.27
N LEU A 91 -5.00 4.95 -9.95
CA LEU A 91 -4.43 6.11 -10.60
C LEU A 91 -3.24 5.68 -11.44
N GLU A 92 -3.07 6.30 -12.58
CA GLU A 92 -1.96 6.02 -13.46
C GLU A 92 -1.06 7.24 -13.56
N LYS A 93 0.25 7.00 -13.64
CA LYS A 93 1.21 8.08 -13.73
C LYS A 93 1.39 8.48 -15.19
N ILE A 94 1.02 9.70 -15.51
CA ILE A 94 1.15 10.30 -16.83
C ILE A 94 1.96 11.58 -16.67
N ASP A 95 3.13 11.65 -17.33
CA ASP A 95 4.01 12.82 -17.25
C ASP A 95 4.29 13.24 -15.81
N ASP A 96 4.66 12.27 -14.96
CA ASP A 96 4.97 12.45 -13.54
C ASP A 96 3.81 12.91 -12.66
N LYS A 97 2.60 12.87 -13.17
CA LYS A 97 1.39 13.19 -12.41
C LYS A 97 0.47 12.00 -12.34
N LEU A 98 -0.13 11.81 -11.18
CA LEU A 98 -1.15 10.77 -11.01
C LEU A 98 -2.47 11.27 -11.56
N GLU A 99 -3.08 10.46 -12.42
CA GLU A 99 -4.36 10.79 -13.05
C GLU A 99 -5.35 9.66 -12.85
N LEU A 100 -6.59 10.05 -12.60
CA LEU A 100 -7.70 9.12 -12.53
C LEU A 100 -8.25 8.95 -13.94
N ARG A 101 -8.03 7.78 -14.54
CA ARG A 101 -8.39 7.50 -15.92
C ARG A 101 -9.46 6.42 -16.00
N ARG A 102 -9.69 5.90 -17.19
CA ARG A 102 -10.56 4.75 -17.46
C ARG A 102 -12.00 4.98 -17.03
N ASN A 103 -12.43 6.25 -17.14
CA ASN A 103 -13.79 6.69 -16.80
C ASN A 103 -14.14 6.47 -15.31
N PHE A 104 -13.14 6.25 -14.46
CA PHE A 104 -13.38 6.29 -13.02
C PHE A 104 -13.75 7.69 -12.61
N LYS A 105 -14.73 7.80 -11.72
CA LYS A 105 -15.18 9.09 -11.21
C LYS A 105 -15.27 9.05 -9.70
N LEU A 106 -14.84 10.14 -9.08
CA LEU A 106 -14.98 10.34 -7.65
C LEU A 106 -15.99 11.46 -7.45
N GLU A 107 -16.92 11.22 -6.54
CA GLU A 107 -17.92 12.21 -6.19
C GLU A 107 -17.47 12.98 -4.95
N LYS A 108 -18.06 14.15 -4.76
CA LYS A 108 -17.71 15.01 -3.61
C LYS A 108 -18.00 14.31 -2.27
N GLU A 109 -19.00 13.47 -2.23
CA GLU A 109 -19.43 12.74 -1.03
C GLU A 109 -18.59 11.51 -0.74
N ASP A 110 -17.74 11.09 -1.68
CA ASP A 110 -16.93 9.90 -1.50
C ASP A 110 -15.91 10.08 -0.39
N LYS A 111 -15.78 9.05 0.43
CA LYS A 111 -14.72 8.96 1.43
C LYS A 111 -13.66 8.02 0.90
N VAL A 112 -12.57 8.60 0.44
CA VAL A 112 -11.52 7.88 -0.29
C VAL A 112 -10.33 7.62 0.61
N LEU A 113 -9.93 6.36 0.69
CA LEU A 113 -8.68 5.96 1.32
C LEU A 113 -7.65 5.71 0.23
N VAL A 114 -6.50 6.35 0.34
CA VAL A 114 -5.39 6.14 -0.60
C VAL A 114 -4.44 5.13 0.00
N VAL A 115 -4.12 4.09 -0.78
CA VAL A 115 -3.21 3.02 -0.36
C VAL A 115 -2.02 3.00 -1.31
N GLU A 116 -0.82 3.03 -0.76
CA GLU A 116 0.42 2.99 -1.52
C GLU A 116 1.40 2.04 -0.84
N ASP A 117 2.31 1.45 -1.60
CA ASP A 117 3.33 0.56 -1.05
C ASP A 117 4.48 1.35 -0.43
N VAL A 118 4.92 2.43 -1.06
CA VAL A 118 6.01 3.28 -0.57
C VAL A 118 5.67 4.74 -0.81
N VAL A 119 5.76 5.55 0.24
CA VAL A 119 5.58 6.99 0.13
C VAL A 119 6.94 7.66 0.32
N THR A 120 7.44 8.34 -0.71
CA THR A 120 8.72 9.05 -0.65
C THR A 120 8.51 10.54 -0.38
N LYS A 121 7.45 11.12 -0.95
CA LYS A 121 7.04 12.51 -0.70
C LYS A 121 5.54 12.51 -0.51
N GLY A 122 5.10 13.22 0.48
CA GLY A 122 3.70 13.29 0.86
C GLY A 122 2.80 14.06 -0.11
#